data_dc57a8036104fd22b975f7ddc4770378
#
_entry.id   dc57a8036104fd22b975f7ddc4770378
#
_cell.length_a   1.000
_cell.length_b   1.000
_cell.length_c   1.000
_cell.angle_alpha   90.00
_cell.angle_beta   90.00
_cell.angle_gamma   90.00
#
_symmetry.space_group_name_H-M   'P 1'
#
loop_
_entity.id
_entity.type
_entity.pdbx_description
1 polymer ?
#
loop_
_entity_poly.entity_id
_entity_poly.type
_entity_poly.pdbx_seq_one_letter_code
_entity_poly.pdbx_strand_id
1 'polypeptide(L)'
;SDPSHDRLRSEFEGLRLIHSKGDYPIPVSVVVDQYLEAATYEWVDGESVRNPKLEDAVQAVDFISCLHQLSKQAEFADFSKASAACLSGEEIEQQLDSRLELLMSEKDENLNSFLNKDFVSLLHKMLNRAKSLWPNHGFDSILEREHQTISPSDFGFHNALRIKNGALVFLDFEYFGWDDPVKLMCDFAFHQGMELSLSIRK
;
A
#
# COMPACT_ATOMS: atom_id res chain seq x y z
N SER A 1 11.36 -0.74 -7.13
CA SER A 1 11.43 -1.30 -5.76
C SER A 1 12.72 -0.84 -5.11
N ASP A 2 12.64 -0.45 -3.86
CA ASP A 2 13.82 -0.10 -3.06
C ASP A 2 14.67 -1.38 -2.87
N PRO A 3 15.91 -1.44 -3.38
CA PRO A 3 16.77 -2.62 -3.25
C PRO A 3 17.22 -2.87 -1.80
N SER A 4 17.01 -1.92 -0.88
CA SER A 4 17.32 -2.07 0.54
C SER A 4 16.18 -2.72 1.35
N HIS A 5 14.98 -2.87 0.77
CA HIS A 5 13.83 -3.45 1.45
C HIS A 5 13.92 -4.98 1.45
N ASP A 6 14.07 -5.57 2.63
CA ASP A 6 14.08 -7.02 2.85
C ASP A 6 12.63 -7.55 2.79
N ARG A 7 12.19 -7.90 1.59
CA ARG A 7 10.82 -8.36 1.30
C ARG A 7 10.44 -9.60 2.08
N LEU A 8 11.33 -10.62 2.07
CA LEU A 8 11.08 -11.88 2.75
C LEU A 8 10.86 -11.67 4.25
N ARG A 9 11.74 -10.90 4.87
CA ARG A 9 11.66 -10.60 6.28
C ARG A 9 10.42 -9.75 6.60
N SER A 10 10.16 -8.73 5.82
CA SER A 10 9.02 -7.82 6.02
C SER A 10 7.70 -8.58 5.97
N GLU A 11 7.52 -9.45 4.98
CA GLU A 11 6.33 -10.28 4.87
C GLU A 11 6.22 -11.28 6.01
N PHE A 12 7.24 -12.13 6.20
CA PHE A 12 7.17 -13.21 7.17
C PHE A 12 6.99 -12.71 8.61
N GLU A 13 7.81 -11.74 9.02
CA GLU A 13 7.74 -11.18 10.38
C GLU A 13 6.49 -10.31 10.57
N GLY A 14 6.06 -9.57 9.53
CA GLY A 14 4.84 -8.78 9.56
C GLY A 14 3.61 -9.64 9.80
N LEU A 15 3.41 -10.68 8.99
CA LEU A 15 2.30 -11.62 9.12
C LEU A 15 2.35 -12.36 10.48
N ARG A 16 3.53 -12.84 10.88
CA ARG A 16 3.72 -13.53 12.15
C ARG A 16 3.36 -12.64 13.35
N LEU A 17 3.79 -11.39 13.32
CA LEU A 17 3.49 -10.44 14.40
C LEU A 17 2.00 -10.08 14.43
N ILE A 18 1.36 -9.83 13.29
CA ILE A 18 -0.08 -9.57 13.22
C ILE A 18 -0.86 -10.75 13.80
N HIS A 19 -0.55 -12.01 13.39
CA HIS A 19 -1.20 -13.20 13.96
C HIS A 19 -0.99 -13.37 15.47
N SER A 20 0.15 -12.93 16.01
CA SER A 20 0.37 -12.99 17.46
C SER A 20 -0.60 -12.12 18.27
N LYS A 21 -1.32 -11.20 17.60
CA LYS A 21 -2.25 -10.25 18.21
C LYS A 21 -3.73 -10.67 18.06
N GLY A 22 -4.00 -11.69 17.25
CA GLY A 22 -5.36 -12.19 17.04
C GLY A 22 -5.53 -12.91 15.72
N ASP A 23 -6.76 -13.32 15.46
CA ASP A 23 -7.16 -13.94 14.20
C ASP A 23 -7.50 -12.86 13.17
N TYR A 24 -6.60 -12.65 12.23
CA TYR A 24 -6.74 -11.67 11.16
C TYR A 24 -6.82 -12.35 9.80
N PRO A 25 -7.49 -11.73 8.80
CA PRO A 25 -7.72 -12.33 7.49
C PRO A 25 -6.46 -12.27 6.59
N ILE A 26 -5.40 -12.93 7.01
CA ILE A 26 -4.10 -13.01 6.34
C ILE A 26 -3.56 -14.45 6.43
N PRO A 27 -2.62 -14.88 5.56
CA PRO A 27 -2.01 -16.19 5.64
C PRO A 27 -1.19 -16.37 6.91
N VAL A 28 -1.20 -17.58 7.47
CA VAL A 28 -0.35 -17.94 8.61
C VAL A 28 1.07 -18.23 8.14
N SER A 29 2.05 -17.55 8.72
CA SER A 29 3.47 -17.82 8.50
C SER A 29 3.87 -19.15 9.14
N VAL A 30 4.44 -20.08 8.36
CA VAL A 30 4.81 -21.43 8.85
C VAL A 30 6.30 -21.52 9.13
N VAL A 31 7.13 -21.31 8.12
CA VAL A 31 8.60 -21.37 8.27
C VAL A 31 9.29 -20.44 7.28
N VAL A 32 10.41 -19.88 7.70
CA VAL A 32 11.32 -19.12 6.83
C VAL A 32 12.68 -19.80 6.79
N ASP A 33 13.24 -19.91 5.59
CA ASP A 33 14.61 -20.37 5.36
C ASP A 33 15.44 -19.21 4.79
N GLN A 34 16.30 -18.64 5.60
CA GLN A 34 17.13 -17.50 5.19
C GLN A 34 18.22 -17.89 4.20
N TYR A 35 18.65 -19.15 4.19
CA TYR A 35 19.68 -19.63 3.26
C TYR A 35 19.11 -19.79 1.83
N LEU A 36 17.87 -20.27 1.74
CA LEU A 36 17.15 -20.42 0.46
C LEU A 36 16.42 -19.13 0.06
N GLU A 37 16.43 -18.09 0.91
CA GLU A 37 15.66 -16.87 0.74
C GLU A 37 14.17 -17.16 0.43
N ALA A 38 13.57 -18.08 1.19
CA ALA A 38 12.21 -18.58 0.96
C ALA A 38 11.42 -18.67 2.26
N ALA A 39 10.12 -18.41 2.17
CA ALA A 39 9.17 -18.64 3.26
C ALA A 39 8.00 -19.49 2.79
N THR A 40 7.36 -20.17 3.72
CA THR A 40 6.13 -20.93 3.48
C THR A 40 5.03 -20.44 4.39
N TYR A 41 3.82 -20.47 3.85
CA TYR A 41 2.60 -20.00 4.51
C TYR A 41 1.54 -21.09 4.40
N GLU A 42 0.56 -21.08 5.29
CA GLU A 42 -0.60 -21.93 5.15
C GLU A 42 -1.34 -21.63 3.83
N TRP A 43 -1.78 -22.69 3.17
CA TRP A 43 -2.54 -22.56 1.92
C TRP A 43 -3.93 -21.98 2.18
N VAL A 44 -4.29 -20.94 1.46
CA VAL A 44 -5.61 -20.32 1.50
C VAL A 44 -6.45 -20.85 0.32
N ASP A 45 -7.50 -21.64 0.62
CA ASP A 45 -8.44 -22.12 -0.39
C ASP A 45 -9.50 -21.07 -0.69
N GLY A 46 -9.28 -20.28 -1.75
CA GLY A 46 -10.13 -19.16 -2.13
C GLY A 46 -10.03 -18.82 -3.61
N GLU A 47 -10.91 -17.95 -4.07
CA GLU A 47 -10.96 -17.43 -5.43
C GLU A 47 -10.56 -15.95 -5.47
N SER A 48 -9.89 -15.53 -6.54
CA SER A 48 -9.57 -14.11 -6.75
C SER A 48 -10.83 -13.24 -6.72
N VAL A 49 -10.75 -12.10 -6.07
CA VAL A 49 -11.87 -11.18 -5.96
C VAL A 49 -12.10 -10.48 -7.30
N ARG A 50 -13.18 -10.86 -7.97
CA ARG A 50 -13.65 -10.24 -9.22
C ARG A 50 -14.96 -9.52 -8.97
N ASN A 51 -15.15 -8.34 -9.59
CA ASN A 51 -16.35 -7.52 -9.42
C ASN A 51 -16.67 -7.27 -7.93
N PRO A 52 -15.80 -6.52 -7.22
CA PRO A 52 -15.95 -6.29 -5.79
C PRO A 52 -17.27 -5.58 -5.47
N LYS A 53 -17.87 -5.96 -4.35
CA LYS A 53 -19.11 -5.41 -3.82
C LYS A 53 -18.81 -4.50 -2.62
N LEU A 54 -19.85 -3.82 -2.14
CA LEU A 54 -19.72 -2.97 -0.96
C LEU A 54 -19.26 -3.77 0.28
N GLU A 55 -19.75 -4.99 0.44
CA GLU A 55 -19.36 -5.87 1.56
C GLU A 55 -17.87 -6.21 1.53
N ASP A 56 -17.26 -6.29 0.35
CA ASP A 56 -15.82 -6.52 0.20
C ASP A 56 -15.03 -5.28 0.60
N ALA A 57 -15.50 -4.10 0.19
CA ALA A 57 -14.89 -2.85 0.58
C ALA A 57 -14.98 -2.61 2.09
N VAL A 58 -16.09 -2.98 2.74
CA VAL A 58 -16.22 -2.93 4.19
C VAL A 58 -15.18 -3.83 4.85
N GLN A 59 -15.03 -5.09 4.42
CA GLN A 59 -14.00 -6.00 4.97
C GLN A 59 -12.58 -5.43 4.81
N ALA A 60 -12.26 -4.82 3.67
CA ALA A 60 -10.96 -4.21 3.44
C ALA A 60 -10.71 -3.00 4.36
N VAL A 61 -11.70 -2.12 4.52
CA VAL A 61 -11.61 -0.95 5.41
C VAL A 61 -11.51 -1.39 6.88
N ASP A 62 -12.25 -2.41 7.29
CA ASP A 62 -12.15 -2.99 8.63
C ASP A 62 -10.75 -3.53 8.89
N PHE A 63 -10.15 -4.22 7.91
CA PHE A 63 -8.78 -4.71 8.03
C PHE A 63 -7.75 -3.57 8.11
N ILE A 64 -7.86 -2.53 7.28
CA ILE A 64 -7.01 -1.33 7.37
C ILE A 64 -7.14 -0.68 8.76
N SER A 65 -8.36 -0.60 9.28
CA SER A 65 -8.63 -0.04 10.61
C SER A 65 -7.95 -0.88 11.71
N CYS A 66 -7.98 -2.20 11.59
CA CYS A 66 -7.26 -3.10 12.49
C CYS A 66 -5.74 -2.87 12.42
N LEU A 67 -5.16 -2.76 11.21
CA LEU A 67 -3.73 -2.46 11.05
C LEU A 67 -3.36 -1.12 11.71
N HIS A 68 -4.21 -0.09 11.54
CA HIS A 68 -3.98 1.19 12.19
C HIS A 68 -4.04 1.10 13.73
N GLN A 69 -4.90 0.26 14.30
CA GLN A 69 -4.93 0.01 15.74
C GLN A 69 -3.68 -0.76 16.21
N LEU A 70 -3.27 -1.79 15.46
CA LEU A 70 -2.07 -2.57 15.73
C LEU A 70 -0.80 -1.71 15.70
N SER A 71 -0.73 -0.71 14.83
CA SER A 71 0.42 0.20 14.71
C SER A 71 0.73 0.96 16.02
N LYS A 72 -0.22 1.05 16.96
CA LYS A 72 -0.01 1.69 18.26
C LYS A 72 0.75 0.79 19.25
N GLN A 73 0.99 -0.48 18.91
CA GLN A 73 1.70 -1.42 19.76
C GLN A 73 3.21 -1.35 19.53
N ALA A 74 3.97 -1.37 20.62
CA ALA A 74 5.43 -1.18 20.60
C ALA A 74 6.19 -2.21 19.75
N GLU A 75 5.65 -3.42 19.61
CA GLU A 75 6.27 -4.51 18.85
C GLU A 75 6.41 -4.22 17.34
N PHE A 76 5.60 -3.30 16.82
CA PHE A 76 5.72 -2.86 15.42
C PHE A 76 6.76 -1.75 15.22
N ALA A 77 7.33 -1.19 16.28
CA ALA A 77 8.23 -0.02 16.20
C ALA A 77 9.49 -0.26 15.32
N ASP A 78 9.99 -1.50 15.31
CA ASP A 78 11.24 -1.86 14.62
C ASP A 78 11.08 -2.12 13.12
N PHE A 79 9.86 -2.11 12.59
CA PHE A 79 9.65 -2.19 11.14
C PHE A 79 10.12 -0.91 10.45
N SER A 80 10.75 -1.09 9.28
CA SER A 80 11.13 0.00 8.38
C SER A 80 9.90 0.66 7.74
N LYS A 81 10.11 1.69 6.96
CA LYS A 81 9.08 2.23 6.06
C LYS A 81 8.64 1.14 5.06
N ALA A 82 7.37 1.12 4.71
CA ALA A 82 6.87 0.32 3.60
C ALA A 82 7.55 0.75 2.28
N SER A 83 7.69 -0.18 1.33
CA SER A 83 8.56 0.02 0.15
C SER A 83 8.19 1.25 -0.70
N ALA A 84 6.95 1.66 -0.73
CA ALA A 84 6.50 2.85 -1.47
C ALA A 84 5.93 3.94 -0.56
N ALA A 85 6.29 3.92 0.72
CA ALA A 85 5.78 4.88 1.69
C ALA A 85 6.19 6.32 1.35
N CYS A 86 5.23 7.23 1.53
CA CYS A 86 5.45 8.65 1.46
C CYS A 86 4.93 9.29 2.76
N LEU A 87 5.83 9.77 3.58
CA LEU A 87 5.50 10.34 4.89
C LEU A 87 5.52 11.88 4.90
N SER A 88 5.75 12.51 3.75
CA SER A 88 5.66 13.96 3.55
C SER A 88 5.14 14.28 2.14
N GLY A 89 4.71 15.51 1.93
CA GLY A 89 4.35 15.99 0.60
C GLY A 89 5.55 16.01 -0.36
N GLU A 90 6.73 16.31 0.16
CA GLU A 90 7.98 16.29 -0.61
C GLU A 90 8.29 14.86 -1.11
N GLU A 91 8.14 13.85 -0.26
CA GLU A 91 8.34 12.44 -0.67
C GLU A 91 7.34 12.00 -1.76
N ILE A 92 6.09 12.49 -1.70
CA ILE A 92 5.10 12.26 -2.76
C ILE A 92 5.55 12.90 -4.07
N GLU A 93 5.99 14.16 -4.02
CA GLU A 93 6.49 14.87 -5.21
C GLU A 93 7.69 14.15 -5.82
N GLN A 94 8.71 13.81 -5.01
CA GLN A 94 9.89 13.08 -5.46
C GLN A 94 9.54 11.72 -6.10
N GLN A 95 8.57 11.00 -5.54
CA GLN A 95 8.13 9.72 -6.11
C GLN A 95 7.42 9.92 -7.45
N LEU A 96 6.60 10.97 -7.58
CA LEU A 96 5.94 11.32 -8.85
C LEU A 96 6.94 11.75 -9.91
N ASP A 97 7.92 12.57 -9.55
CA ASP A 97 8.97 13.04 -10.46
C ASP A 97 9.82 11.85 -10.96
N SER A 98 10.26 10.97 -10.06
CA SER A 98 11.03 9.77 -10.44
C SER A 98 10.24 8.85 -11.38
N ARG A 99 8.94 8.67 -11.16
CA ARG A 99 8.08 7.87 -12.05
C ARG A 99 7.88 8.56 -13.39
N LEU A 100 7.73 9.88 -13.40
CA LEU A 100 7.63 10.66 -14.64
C LEU A 100 8.91 10.57 -15.47
N GLU A 101 10.08 10.69 -14.85
CA GLU A 101 11.38 10.53 -15.53
C GLU A 101 11.50 9.15 -16.17
N LEU A 102 11.11 8.08 -15.46
CA LEU A 102 11.09 6.72 -16.00
C LEU A 102 10.16 6.62 -17.23
N LEU A 103 8.95 7.15 -17.15
CA LEU A 103 8.01 7.16 -18.28
C LEU A 103 8.54 7.96 -19.47
N MET A 104 9.18 9.10 -19.22
CA MET A 104 9.76 9.93 -20.29
C MET A 104 11.01 9.31 -20.92
N SER A 105 11.68 8.36 -20.24
CA SER A 105 12.79 7.60 -20.79
C SER A 105 12.38 6.52 -21.80
N GLU A 106 11.11 6.16 -21.85
CA GLU A 106 10.57 5.19 -22.78
C GLU A 106 10.60 5.72 -24.22
N LYS A 107 10.92 4.82 -25.18
CA LYS A 107 11.01 5.17 -26.60
C LYS A 107 9.65 5.06 -27.31
N ASP A 108 8.60 5.62 -26.72
CA ASP A 108 7.25 5.66 -27.28
C ASP A 108 6.88 7.11 -27.59
N GLU A 109 6.81 7.44 -28.90
CA GLU A 109 6.49 8.81 -29.35
C GLU A 109 5.10 9.27 -28.95
N ASN A 110 4.11 8.37 -28.90
CA ASN A 110 2.73 8.71 -28.49
C ASN A 110 2.68 9.01 -27.00
N LEU A 111 3.32 8.16 -26.19
CA LEU A 111 3.46 8.38 -24.75
C LEU A 111 4.15 9.70 -24.47
N ASN A 112 5.31 9.94 -25.07
CA ASN A 112 6.07 11.19 -24.91
C ASN A 112 5.30 12.42 -25.36
N SER A 113 4.54 12.33 -26.45
CA SER A 113 3.67 13.41 -26.90
C SER A 113 2.58 13.73 -25.88
N PHE A 114 1.91 12.72 -25.32
CA PHE A 114 0.89 12.87 -24.28
C PHE A 114 1.50 13.46 -23.00
N LEU A 115 2.62 12.90 -22.52
CA LEU A 115 3.28 13.39 -21.32
C LEU A 115 3.62 14.86 -21.41
N ASN A 116 4.26 15.29 -22.54
CA ASN A 116 4.70 16.67 -22.70
C ASN A 116 3.55 17.67 -22.95
N LYS A 117 2.51 17.29 -23.70
CA LYS A 117 1.43 18.22 -24.07
C LYS A 117 0.37 18.36 -23.00
N ASP A 118 0.01 17.24 -22.37
CA ASP A 118 -1.18 17.17 -21.52
C ASP A 118 -0.87 16.87 -20.06
N PHE A 119 -0.05 15.85 -19.80
CA PHE A 119 0.10 15.30 -18.45
C PHE A 119 0.95 16.20 -17.53
N VAL A 120 2.16 16.60 -17.94
CA VAL A 120 3.10 17.36 -17.09
C VAL A 120 2.49 18.66 -16.60
N SER A 121 1.81 19.41 -17.50
CA SER A 121 1.16 20.66 -17.10
C SER A 121 0.05 20.44 -16.07
N LEU A 122 -0.73 19.35 -16.21
CA LEU A 122 -1.77 19.00 -15.25
C LEU A 122 -1.17 18.57 -13.91
N LEU A 123 -0.13 17.71 -13.92
CA LEU A 123 0.56 17.26 -12.73
C LEU A 123 1.09 18.44 -11.91
N HIS A 124 1.80 19.39 -12.56
CA HIS A 124 2.30 20.58 -11.88
C HIS A 124 1.20 21.45 -11.29
N LYS A 125 0.06 21.60 -11.98
CA LYS A 125 -1.09 22.33 -11.42
C LYS A 125 -1.65 21.64 -10.19
N MET A 126 -1.75 20.30 -10.20
CA MET A 126 -2.22 19.52 -9.06
C MET A 126 -1.26 19.62 -7.89
N LEU A 127 0.05 19.47 -8.10
CA LEU A 127 1.09 19.63 -7.07
C LEU A 127 1.08 21.04 -6.45
N ASN A 128 1.02 22.08 -7.28
CA ASN A 128 0.94 23.45 -6.77
C ASN A 128 -0.35 23.68 -5.95
N ARG A 129 -1.46 23.09 -6.37
CA ARG A 129 -2.70 23.13 -5.60
C ARG A 129 -2.56 22.38 -4.29
N ALA A 130 -1.99 21.17 -4.28
CA ALA A 130 -1.72 20.42 -3.07
C ALA A 130 -0.84 21.23 -2.10
N LYS A 131 0.29 21.76 -2.56
CA LYS A 131 1.17 22.64 -1.76
C LYS A 131 0.41 23.82 -1.15
N SER A 132 -0.50 24.45 -1.89
CA SER A 132 -1.29 25.60 -1.39
C SER A 132 -2.33 25.23 -0.33
N LEU A 133 -2.73 23.98 -0.26
CA LEU A 133 -3.69 23.45 0.71
C LEU A 133 -3.02 22.74 1.88
N TRP A 134 -1.70 22.53 1.81
CA TRP A 134 -0.98 21.81 2.84
C TRP A 134 -1.00 22.56 4.17
N PRO A 135 -1.12 21.84 5.31
CA PRO A 135 -1.11 22.47 6.62
C PRO A 135 0.17 23.25 6.91
N ASN A 136 0.10 24.18 7.86
CA ASN A 136 1.18 25.12 8.19
C ASN A 136 2.48 24.50 8.73
N HIS A 137 2.53 23.19 8.98
CA HIS A 137 3.74 22.49 9.45
C HIS A 137 4.71 22.10 8.33
N GLY A 138 4.46 22.59 7.13
CA GLY A 138 5.39 22.42 6.01
C GLY A 138 5.11 21.19 5.17
N PHE A 139 5.28 21.36 3.85
CA PHE A 139 5.09 20.32 2.86
C PHE A 139 6.18 19.21 2.94
N ASP A 140 7.35 19.59 3.45
CA ASP A 140 8.53 18.75 3.66
C ASP A 140 8.57 18.04 5.02
N SER A 141 7.67 18.40 5.94
CA SER A 141 7.64 17.80 7.27
C SER A 141 7.18 16.35 7.22
N ILE A 142 8.01 15.47 7.77
CA ILE A 142 7.68 14.04 7.89
C ILE A 142 6.54 13.86 8.89
N LEU A 143 5.55 13.06 8.53
CA LEU A 143 4.45 12.67 9.40
C LEU A 143 4.99 12.00 10.66
N GLU A 144 4.61 12.51 11.83
CA GLU A 144 5.05 11.96 13.11
C GLU A 144 4.59 10.51 13.27
N ARG A 145 5.39 9.68 13.94
CA ARG A 145 5.15 8.25 14.10
C ARG A 145 3.76 7.93 14.67
N GLU A 146 3.26 8.73 15.57
CA GLU A 146 1.93 8.55 16.17
C GLU A 146 0.77 8.67 15.17
N HIS A 147 1.00 9.35 14.04
CA HIS A 147 0.04 9.52 12.96
C HIS A 147 0.25 8.54 11.81
N GLN A 148 1.36 7.78 11.80
CA GLN A 148 1.62 6.75 10.81
C GLN A 148 0.80 5.48 11.09
N THR A 149 0.76 4.59 10.11
CA THR A 149 0.15 3.25 10.21
C THR A 149 1.10 2.20 9.65
N ILE A 150 0.95 0.95 10.08
CA ILE A 150 1.53 -0.16 9.34
C ILE A 150 0.68 -0.45 8.11
N SER A 151 1.33 -0.79 7.01
CA SER A 151 0.72 -0.96 5.69
C SER A 151 1.32 -2.14 4.94
N PRO A 152 0.52 -2.94 4.24
CA PRO A 152 1.01 -3.90 3.25
C PRO A 152 1.66 -3.23 2.03
N SER A 153 1.46 -1.91 1.86
CA SER A 153 1.83 -1.08 0.71
C SER A 153 0.99 -1.34 -0.54
N ASP A 154 1.13 -2.50 -1.19
CA ASP A 154 0.31 -2.88 -2.36
C ASP A 154 -0.99 -3.55 -1.93
N PHE A 155 -1.83 -2.80 -1.22
CA PHE A 155 -3.07 -3.29 -0.63
C PHE A 155 -4.26 -3.15 -1.57
N GLY A 156 -4.93 -4.28 -1.87
CA GLY A 156 -6.12 -4.24 -2.71
C GLY A 156 -6.72 -5.62 -3.01
N PHE A 157 -7.82 -5.63 -3.76
CA PHE A 157 -8.51 -6.88 -4.11
C PHE A 157 -7.73 -7.74 -5.11
N HIS A 158 -6.77 -7.19 -5.82
CA HIS A 158 -5.84 -7.96 -6.66
C HIS A 158 -4.94 -8.88 -5.81
N ASN A 159 -4.69 -8.50 -4.56
CA ASN A 159 -3.95 -9.25 -3.55
C ASN A 159 -4.91 -9.82 -2.48
N ALA A 160 -6.10 -10.25 -2.86
CA ALA A 160 -7.07 -10.84 -1.95
C ALA A 160 -7.73 -12.10 -2.55
N LEU A 161 -8.05 -13.05 -1.69
CA LEU A 161 -8.84 -14.23 -2.01
C LEU A 161 -10.16 -14.19 -1.23
N ARG A 162 -11.25 -14.59 -1.90
CA ARG A 162 -12.54 -14.84 -1.27
C ARG A 162 -12.67 -16.32 -0.93
N ILE A 163 -12.76 -16.64 0.34
CA ILE A 163 -12.97 -18.03 0.80
C ILE A 163 -14.47 -18.41 0.78
N LYS A 164 -14.76 -19.70 0.98
CA LYS A 164 -16.11 -20.27 0.81
C LYS A 164 -17.23 -19.60 1.59
N ASN A 165 -16.95 -19.05 2.76
CA ASN A 165 -17.94 -18.34 3.60
C ASN A 165 -18.13 -16.86 3.20
N GLY A 166 -17.45 -16.38 2.15
CA GLY A 166 -17.52 -15.02 1.65
C GLY A 166 -16.53 -14.05 2.32
N ALA A 167 -15.75 -14.50 3.31
CA ALA A 167 -14.71 -13.68 3.91
C ALA A 167 -13.54 -13.48 2.94
N LEU A 168 -12.87 -12.34 3.05
CA LEU A 168 -11.64 -12.04 2.32
C LEU A 168 -10.42 -12.44 3.14
N VAL A 169 -9.37 -12.90 2.46
CA VAL A 169 -8.03 -13.08 3.02
C VAL A 169 -7.07 -12.27 2.17
N PHE A 170 -6.33 -11.38 2.80
CA PHE A 170 -5.39 -10.47 2.13
C PHE A 170 -3.99 -11.08 2.08
N LEU A 171 -3.35 -10.98 0.93
CA LEU A 171 -2.07 -11.59 0.59
C LEU A 171 -1.04 -10.51 0.26
N ASP A 172 0.21 -10.94 0.03
CA ASP A 172 1.28 -10.12 -0.53
C ASP A 172 1.69 -8.96 0.38
N PHE A 173 2.36 -9.31 1.47
CA PHE A 173 2.90 -8.37 2.45
C PHE A 173 4.40 -8.10 2.24
N GLU A 174 4.96 -8.40 1.07
CA GLU A 174 6.40 -8.28 0.81
C GLU A 174 6.93 -6.83 0.95
N TYR A 175 6.03 -5.85 0.87
CA TYR A 175 6.35 -4.43 1.02
C TYR A 175 5.95 -3.84 2.38
N PHE A 176 5.59 -4.71 3.33
CA PHE A 176 5.06 -4.32 4.64
C PHE A 176 5.99 -3.38 5.41
N GLY A 177 5.40 -2.36 6.02
CA GLY A 177 6.11 -1.40 6.87
C GLY A 177 5.26 -0.20 7.23
N TRP A 178 5.90 0.86 7.71
CA TRP A 178 5.23 2.11 8.09
C TRP A 178 4.93 3.00 6.89
N ASP A 179 3.73 3.54 6.85
CA ASP A 179 3.25 4.46 5.79
C ASP A 179 2.25 5.49 6.35
N ASP A 180 1.83 6.42 5.50
CA ASP A 180 0.75 7.36 5.76
C ASP A 180 -0.62 6.65 5.60
N PRO A 181 -1.50 6.68 6.61
CA PRO A 181 -2.83 6.08 6.53
C PRO A 181 -3.70 6.69 5.43
N VAL A 182 -3.54 7.97 5.11
CA VAL A 182 -4.27 8.63 4.01
C VAL A 182 -3.80 8.09 2.67
N LYS A 183 -2.47 7.94 2.50
CA LYS A 183 -1.91 7.33 1.29
C LYS A 183 -2.42 5.90 1.11
N LEU A 184 -2.37 5.07 2.15
CA LEU A 184 -2.89 3.69 2.11
C LEU A 184 -4.35 3.65 1.64
N MET A 185 -5.21 4.53 2.17
CA MET A 185 -6.61 4.63 1.76
C MET A 185 -6.76 5.12 0.32
N CYS A 186 -5.93 6.08 -0.11
CA CYS A 186 -5.95 6.57 -1.49
C CYS A 186 -5.49 5.50 -2.47
N ASP A 187 -4.41 4.78 -2.16
CA ASP A 187 -3.91 3.68 -2.98
C ASP A 187 -4.99 2.60 -3.14
N PHE A 188 -5.64 2.20 -2.04
CA PHE A 188 -6.78 1.28 -2.09
C PHE A 188 -7.93 1.80 -2.96
N ALA A 189 -8.37 3.05 -2.76
CA ALA A 189 -9.56 3.58 -3.42
C ALA A 189 -9.36 3.87 -4.91
N PHE A 190 -8.14 4.21 -5.34
CA PHE A 190 -7.84 4.68 -6.70
C PHE A 190 -6.97 3.73 -7.52
N HIS A 191 -6.52 2.60 -6.95
CA HIS A 191 -5.76 1.61 -7.69
C HIS A 191 -6.58 1.05 -8.87
N GLN A 192 -5.98 1.03 -10.05
CA GLN A 192 -6.69 0.64 -11.28
C GLN A 192 -7.18 -0.82 -11.25
N GLY A 193 -6.41 -1.73 -10.64
CA GLY A 193 -6.76 -3.14 -10.50
C GLY A 193 -7.93 -3.42 -9.56
N MET A 194 -8.44 -2.40 -8.85
CA MET A 194 -9.55 -2.56 -7.91
C MET A 194 -10.93 -2.52 -8.56
N GLU A 195 -11.06 -1.89 -9.73
CA GLU A 195 -12.32 -1.73 -10.45
C GLU A 195 -13.51 -1.24 -9.59
N LEU A 196 -13.21 -0.46 -8.54
CA LEU A 196 -14.23 0.05 -7.62
C LEU A 196 -15.16 1.02 -8.35
N SER A 197 -16.46 0.75 -8.26
CA SER A 197 -17.47 1.69 -8.76
C SER A 197 -17.44 3.01 -7.97
N LEU A 198 -17.88 4.10 -8.60
CA LEU A 198 -17.97 5.41 -7.93
C LEU A 198 -18.88 5.39 -6.69
N SER A 199 -19.84 4.48 -6.63
CA SER A 199 -20.72 4.32 -5.47
C SER A 199 -20.02 3.67 -4.26
N ILE A 200 -18.99 2.86 -4.50
CA ILE A 200 -18.20 2.23 -3.43
C ILE A 200 -17.11 3.18 -2.92
N ARG A 201 -16.59 4.06 -3.80
CA ARG A 201 -15.55 5.04 -3.45
C ARG A 201 -16.06 6.22 -2.60
N LYS A 202 -17.38 6.38 -2.46
CA LYS A 202 -18.05 7.42 -1.65
C LYS A 202 -18.33 6.94 -0.24
#